data_d1508e4702f8bfa29623d03a3cb32656
#
_entry.id   d1508e4702f8bfa29623d03a3cb32656
#
_cell.length_a   1.000
_cell.length_b   1.000
_cell.length_c   1.000
_cell.angle_alpha   90.00
_cell.angle_beta   90.00
_cell.angle_gamma   90.00
#
_symmetry.space_group_name_H-M   'P 1'
#
loop_
_entity.id
_entity.type
_entity.pdbx_description
1 polymer ?
#
loop_
_entity_poly.entity_id
_entity_poly.type
_entity_poly.pdbx_seq_one_letter_code
_entity_poly.pdbx_strand_id
1 'polypeptide(L)'
;MEDYLPNRTVALWKFTDLGDARFRFGQGLWSLQQEPGKRPFKIGFRHTAGWIGCRSGGFFFAKWIPHDPAVSYPDRDSNAELFTNGDILELESLAPDQPLPPESTVIHREWWHVSRVDFPAGDASAVLAHFAALPRPGI
;
A
#
# COMPACT_ATOMS: atom_id res chain seq x y z
N MET A 1 16.53 -6.04 -22.04
CA MET A 1 15.85 -4.96 -22.81
C MET A 1 14.88 -4.30 -21.83
N GLU A 2 15.04 -3.03 -21.57
CA GLU A 2 14.10 -2.31 -20.68
C GLU A 2 12.71 -2.32 -21.33
N ASP A 3 11.69 -2.56 -20.49
CA ASP A 3 10.30 -2.50 -20.93
C ASP A 3 9.85 -1.05 -20.90
N TYR A 4 9.63 -0.47 -22.07
CA TYR A 4 9.16 0.92 -22.23
C TYR A 4 7.63 1.05 -22.25
N LEU A 5 6.90 -0.06 -22.09
CA LEU A 5 5.44 -0.02 -22.04
C LEU A 5 4.95 0.43 -20.65
N PRO A 6 3.80 1.13 -20.57
CA PRO A 6 3.18 1.45 -19.29
C PRO A 6 2.86 0.16 -18.51
N ASN A 7 3.32 0.10 -17.27
CA ASN A 7 3.14 -1.08 -16.41
C ASN A 7 2.52 -0.75 -15.04
N ARG A 8 2.04 0.47 -14.86
CA ARG A 8 1.43 0.92 -13.61
C ARG A 8 0.14 1.68 -13.87
N THR A 9 -0.88 1.38 -13.07
CA THR A 9 -2.13 2.11 -13.01
C THR A 9 -2.23 2.79 -11.65
N VAL A 10 -2.73 4.02 -11.63
CA VAL A 10 -2.97 4.79 -10.41
C VAL A 10 -4.40 5.30 -10.43
N ALA A 11 -5.13 5.06 -9.35
CA ALA A 11 -6.44 5.64 -9.10
C ALA A 11 -6.31 6.88 -8.20
N LEU A 12 -6.95 7.97 -8.61
CA LEU A 12 -6.95 9.23 -7.88
C LEU A 12 -8.38 9.63 -7.52
N TRP A 13 -8.59 10.03 -6.28
CA TRP A 13 -9.85 10.59 -5.83
C TRP A 13 -9.91 12.09 -6.14
N LYS A 14 -11.11 12.62 -6.26
CA LYS A 14 -11.34 14.04 -6.62
C LYS A 14 -10.60 15.04 -5.71
N PHE A 15 -10.36 14.67 -4.47
CA PHE A 15 -9.68 15.50 -3.47
C PHE A 15 -8.17 15.27 -3.42
N THR A 16 -7.62 14.32 -4.17
CA THR A 16 -6.19 14.00 -4.16
C THR A 16 -5.42 15.08 -4.93
N ASP A 17 -4.50 15.73 -4.25
CA ASP A 17 -3.55 16.66 -4.83
C ASP A 17 -2.20 15.98 -5.01
N LEU A 18 -1.76 15.78 -6.25
CA LEU A 18 -0.46 15.18 -6.55
C LEU A 18 0.74 16.07 -6.16
N GLY A 19 0.49 17.35 -5.90
CA GLY A 19 1.48 18.27 -5.34
C GLY A 19 1.64 18.19 -3.81
N ASP A 20 0.86 17.32 -3.15
CA ASP A 20 0.93 17.16 -1.70
C ASP A 20 2.29 16.57 -1.27
N ALA A 21 3.07 17.37 -0.51
CA ALA A 21 4.41 17.02 -0.07
C ALA A 21 4.48 15.78 0.86
N ARG A 22 3.34 15.37 1.43
CA ARG A 22 3.24 14.13 2.22
C ARG A 22 3.38 12.87 1.39
N PHE A 23 3.06 12.94 0.08
CA PHE A 23 3.20 11.82 -0.83
C PHE A 23 4.46 11.95 -1.68
N ARG A 24 5.23 10.88 -1.75
CA ARG A 24 6.47 10.83 -2.54
C ARG A 24 6.48 9.60 -3.44
N PHE A 25 6.63 9.85 -4.73
CA PHE A 25 6.91 8.82 -5.73
C PHE A 25 8.41 8.53 -5.77
N GLY A 26 8.84 7.50 -5.06
CA GLY A 26 10.22 7.00 -5.18
C GLY A 26 10.30 5.87 -6.21
N GLN A 27 11.46 5.67 -6.80
CA GLN A 27 11.68 4.61 -7.78
C GLN A 27 11.45 3.21 -7.18
N GLY A 28 11.88 2.97 -5.96
CA GLY A 28 11.76 1.68 -5.27
C GLY A 28 10.69 1.65 -4.16
N LEU A 29 10.26 2.80 -3.69
CA LEU A 29 9.29 2.92 -2.61
C LEU A 29 8.44 4.18 -2.78
N TRP A 30 7.12 4.02 -2.71
CA TRP A 30 6.20 5.15 -2.55
C TRP A 30 5.88 5.31 -1.07
N SER A 31 5.79 6.54 -0.60
CA SER A 31 5.50 6.81 0.81
C SER A 31 4.48 7.93 0.97
N LEU A 32 3.62 7.76 1.96
CA LEU A 32 2.62 8.74 2.39
C LEU A 32 2.77 8.97 3.89
N GLN A 33 2.87 10.22 4.30
CA GLN A 33 2.97 10.61 5.70
C GLN A 33 1.65 11.18 6.21
N GLN A 34 1.20 10.72 7.36
CA GLN A 34 0.11 11.37 8.09
C GLN A 34 0.63 12.63 8.78
N GLU A 35 -0.13 13.74 8.69
CA GLU A 35 0.15 14.99 9.39
C GLU A 35 -1.13 15.59 9.96
N PRO A 36 -1.13 16.03 11.24
CA PRO A 36 -2.28 16.65 11.86
C PRO A 36 -2.78 17.88 11.09
N GLY A 37 -4.10 18.03 11.01
CA GLY A 37 -4.75 19.18 10.40
C GLY A 37 -4.67 19.26 8.87
N LYS A 38 -4.08 18.27 8.21
CA LYS A 38 -4.00 18.24 6.74
C LYS A 38 -5.27 17.68 6.11
N ARG A 39 -5.51 18.11 4.85
CA ARG A 39 -6.64 17.64 4.06
C ARG A 39 -6.53 16.14 3.74
N PRO A 40 -7.66 15.48 3.43
CA PRO A 40 -7.62 14.11 2.94
C PRO A 40 -6.77 13.95 1.68
N PHE A 41 -6.06 12.84 1.62
CA PHE A 41 -5.33 12.35 0.45
C PHE A 41 -5.62 10.87 0.30
N LYS A 42 -5.94 10.40 -0.89
CA LYS A 42 -6.09 8.97 -1.19
C LYS A 42 -5.51 8.64 -2.56
N ILE A 43 -4.84 7.50 -2.65
CA ILE A 43 -4.29 6.97 -3.88
C ILE A 43 -4.46 5.45 -3.88
N GLY A 44 -4.94 4.92 -5.00
CA GLY A 44 -5.00 3.49 -5.26
C GLY A 44 -4.05 3.08 -6.37
N PHE A 45 -3.56 1.84 -6.34
CA PHE A 45 -2.65 1.34 -7.36
C PHE A 45 -2.65 -0.18 -7.43
N ARG A 46 -2.34 -0.70 -8.62
CA ARG A 46 -2.08 -2.13 -8.78
C ARG A 46 -0.67 -2.43 -8.27
N HIS A 47 -0.61 -3.08 -7.12
CA HIS A 47 0.63 -3.34 -6.39
C HIS A 47 1.09 -4.79 -6.57
N THR A 48 2.18 -4.98 -7.31
CA THR A 48 2.69 -6.31 -7.66
C THR A 48 3.76 -6.82 -6.69
N ALA A 49 4.35 -5.94 -5.87
CA ALA A 49 5.36 -6.34 -4.88
C ALA A 49 4.74 -7.07 -3.67
N GLY A 50 3.41 -7.01 -3.52
CA GLY A 50 2.67 -7.82 -2.56
C GLY A 50 2.81 -7.40 -1.10
N TRP A 51 3.21 -6.16 -0.80
CA TRP A 51 3.28 -5.68 0.56
C TRP A 51 3.08 -4.17 0.68
N ILE A 52 2.51 -3.76 1.82
CA ILE A 52 2.48 -2.36 2.29
C ILE A 52 2.86 -2.33 3.76
N GLY A 53 3.34 -1.19 4.24
CA GLY A 53 3.78 -1.09 5.63
C GLY A 53 3.75 0.33 6.17
N CYS A 54 3.88 0.44 7.49
CA CYS A 54 3.89 1.71 8.19
C CYS A 54 4.93 1.70 9.32
N ARG A 55 5.64 2.82 9.48
CA ARG A 55 6.48 3.06 10.65
C ARG A 55 5.79 4.04 11.59
N SER A 56 5.60 3.64 12.84
CA SER A 56 5.01 4.48 13.88
C SER A 56 5.56 4.12 15.25
N GLY A 57 5.85 5.12 16.08
CA GLY A 57 6.22 4.93 17.49
C GLY A 57 7.41 4.00 17.76
N GLY A 58 8.39 3.90 16.86
CA GLY A 58 9.53 2.96 17.00
C GLY A 58 9.20 1.53 16.57
N PHE A 59 8.07 1.33 15.89
CA PHE A 59 7.67 0.05 15.32
C PHE A 59 7.52 0.17 13.80
N PHE A 60 7.71 -0.96 13.12
CA PHE A 60 7.37 -1.16 11.73
C PHE A 60 6.30 -2.24 11.62
N PHE A 61 5.18 -1.88 11.03
CA PHE A 61 4.12 -2.80 10.65
C PHE A 61 4.28 -3.12 9.17
N ALA A 62 4.32 -4.38 8.83
CA ALA A 62 4.30 -4.87 7.45
C ALA A 62 3.07 -5.74 7.25
N LYS A 63 2.40 -5.55 6.10
CA LYS A 63 1.27 -6.34 5.66
C LYS A 63 1.56 -6.91 4.29
N TRP A 64 1.58 -8.26 4.17
CA TRP A 64 1.62 -8.93 2.88
C TRP A 64 0.21 -9.13 2.37
N ILE A 65 0.01 -8.80 1.11
CA ILE A 65 -1.26 -8.88 0.41
C ILE A 65 -1.10 -9.72 -0.85
N PRO A 66 -2.04 -10.62 -1.16
CA PRO A 66 -1.96 -11.40 -2.39
C PRO A 66 -2.16 -10.50 -3.61
N HIS A 67 -1.49 -10.83 -4.68
CA HIS A 67 -1.70 -10.23 -5.99
C HIS A 67 -1.83 -11.33 -7.04
N ASP A 68 -2.97 -11.38 -7.72
CA ASP A 68 -3.19 -12.24 -8.87
C ASP A 68 -3.22 -11.38 -10.15
N PRO A 69 -2.31 -11.58 -11.10
CA PRO A 69 -2.30 -10.81 -12.33
C PRO A 69 -3.47 -11.14 -13.27
N ALA A 70 -4.16 -12.26 -13.07
CA ALA A 70 -5.22 -12.75 -13.94
C ALA A 70 -6.61 -12.17 -13.60
N VAL A 71 -6.74 -11.45 -12.47
CA VAL A 71 -8.02 -10.91 -12.02
C VAL A 71 -8.03 -9.39 -12.03
N SER A 72 -9.23 -8.80 -12.03
CA SER A 72 -9.44 -7.37 -11.84
C SER A 72 -9.66 -7.05 -10.37
N TYR A 73 -9.32 -5.84 -9.99
CA TYR A 73 -9.55 -5.30 -8.65
C TYR A 73 -10.47 -4.08 -8.72
N PRO A 74 -11.13 -3.71 -7.61
CA PRO A 74 -11.95 -2.49 -7.54
C PRO A 74 -11.14 -1.22 -7.85
N ASP A 75 -11.82 -0.10 -7.87
CA ASP A 75 -11.24 1.24 -7.93
C ASP A 75 -10.14 1.40 -9.00
N ARG A 76 -10.52 1.10 -10.26
CA ARG A 76 -9.63 1.14 -11.43
C ARG A 76 -8.44 0.19 -11.32
N ASP A 77 -8.72 -1.03 -10.87
CA ASP A 77 -7.75 -2.12 -10.77
C ASP A 77 -6.72 -1.91 -9.64
N SER A 78 -7.15 -1.36 -8.52
CA SER A 78 -6.34 -1.17 -7.32
C SER A 78 -6.49 -2.35 -6.38
N ASN A 79 -5.38 -3.03 -6.06
CA ASN A 79 -5.35 -4.03 -4.98
C ASN A 79 -4.74 -3.48 -3.69
N ALA A 80 -4.20 -2.28 -3.73
CA ALA A 80 -3.69 -1.55 -2.58
C ALA A 80 -4.08 -0.07 -2.66
N GLU A 81 -4.45 0.50 -1.51
CA GLU A 81 -4.76 1.91 -1.39
C GLU A 81 -4.14 2.48 -0.13
N LEU A 82 -3.77 3.75 -0.20
CA LEU A 82 -3.30 4.53 0.94
C LEU A 82 -4.22 5.72 1.12
N PHE A 83 -4.76 5.87 2.31
CA PHE A 83 -5.54 7.05 2.70
C PHE A 83 -4.95 7.71 3.93
N THR A 84 -4.99 9.03 3.96
CA THR A 84 -4.69 9.81 5.17
C THR A 84 -5.51 11.09 5.21
N ASN A 85 -5.74 11.55 6.41
CA ASN A 85 -6.24 12.89 6.71
C ASN A 85 -5.46 13.48 7.90
N GLY A 86 -6.05 14.43 8.62
CA GLY A 86 -5.43 15.03 9.81
C GLY A 86 -5.30 14.08 11.01
N ASP A 87 -6.01 12.95 11.04
CA ASP A 87 -6.17 12.10 12.21
C ASP A 87 -5.64 10.69 12.01
N ILE A 88 -5.78 10.11 10.81
CA ILE A 88 -5.50 8.70 10.54
C ILE A 88 -4.63 8.49 9.30
N LEU A 89 -3.99 7.33 9.25
CA LEU A 89 -3.37 6.73 8.08
C LEU A 89 -3.93 5.33 7.89
N GLU A 90 -4.50 5.06 6.72
CA GLU A 90 -5.02 3.74 6.36
C GLU A 90 -4.12 3.08 5.31
N LEU A 91 -3.86 1.80 5.52
CA LEU A 91 -3.18 0.91 4.59
C LEU A 91 -4.19 -0.15 4.17
N GLU A 92 -4.80 0.06 3.02
CA GLU A 92 -5.90 -0.76 2.54
C GLU A 92 -5.38 -1.82 1.56
N SER A 93 -5.94 -3.02 1.62
CA SER A 93 -5.79 -4.04 0.58
C SER A 93 -7.16 -4.50 0.12
N LEU A 94 -7.32 -4.66 -1.18
CA LEU A 94 -8.60 -5.00 -1.79
C LEU A 94 -8.53 -6.42 -2.36
N ALA A 95 -9.64 -7.17 -2.14
CA ALA A 95 -9.85 -8.46 -2.79
C ALA A 95 -10.16 -8.27 -4.28
N PRO A 96 -10.00 -9.31 -5.12
CA PRO A 96 -10.47 -9.30 -6.49
C PRO A 96 -11.93 -8.86 -6.62
N ASP A 97 -12.21 -8.06 -7.64
CA ASP A 97 -13.58 -7.66 -7.97
C ASP A 97 -14.32 -8.86 -8.57
N GLN A 98 -15.30 -9.35 -7.84
CA GLN A 98 -16.09 -10.51 -8.26
C GLN A 98 -17.54 -10.41 -7.75
N PRO A 99 -18.51 -10.91 -8.52
CA PRO A 99 -19.87 -11.05 -8.05
C PRO A 99 -19.93 -11.90 -6.77
N LEU A 100 -20.67 -11.43 -5.78
CA LEU A 100 -20.94 -12.18 -4.55
C LEU A 100 -22.44 -12.55 -4.51
N PRO A 101 -22.82 -13.76 -4.97
CA PRO A 101 -24.19 -14.22 -4.88
C PRO A 101 -24.71 -14.25 -3.43
N PRO A 102 -26.02 -14.15 -3.22
CA PRO A 102 -26.59 -14.33 -1.88
C PRO A 102 -26.10 -15.62 -1.22
N GLU A 103 -25.84 -15.56 0.09
CA GLU A 103 -25.35 -16.67 0.92
C GLU A 103 -23.97 -17.22 0.56
N SER A 104 -23.25 -16.60 -0.37
CA SER A 104 -21.85 -16.96 -0.66
C SER A 104 -20.88 -16.20 0.23
N THR A 105 -19.66 -16.71 0.30
CA THR A 105 -18.55 -16.12 1.10
C THR A 105 -17.35 -15.87 0.24
N VAL A 106 -16.75 -14.71 0.42
CA VAL A 106 -15.41 -14.38 -0.10
C VAL A 106 -14.43 -14.28 1.07
N ILE A 107 -13.23 -14.77 0.87
CA ILE A 107 -12.17 -14.70 1.88
C ILE A 107 -11.03 -13.85 1.31
N HIS A 108 -10.71 -12.76 1.99
CA HIS A 108 -9.52 -11.96 1.75
C HIS A 108 -8.51 -12.23 2.88
N ARG A 109 -7.29 -12.62 2.52
CA ARG A 109 -6.25 -12.95 3.50
C ARG A 109 -5.11 -11.96 3.45
N GLU A 110 -4.66 -11.56 4.62
CA GLU A 110 -3.48 -10.73 4.83
C GLU A 110 -2.58 -11.40 5.88
N TRP A 111 -1.29 -11.17 5.78
CA TRP A 111 -0.34 -11.59 6.81
C TRP A 111 0.32 -10.35 7.40
N TRP A 112 0.28 -10.23 8.69
CA TRP A 112 0.77 -9.08 9.41
C TRP A 112 2.02 -9.42 10.22
N HIS A 113 2.97 -8.51 10.21
CA HIS A 113 4.16 -8.58 11.04
C HIS A 113 4.42 -7.22 11.69
N VAL A 114 4.79 -7.23 12.97
CA VAL A 114 5.19 -6.04 13.71
C VAL A 114 6.56 -6.29 14.33
N SER A 115 7.48 -5.36 14.12
CA SER A 115 8.84 -5.40 14.68
C SER A 115 9.25 -4.04 15.25
N ARG A 116 10.19 -4.05 16.19
CA ARG A 116 10.84 -2.81 16.65
C ARG A 116 11.85 -2.35 15.61
N VAL A 117 11.94 -1.04 15.43
CA VAL A 117 12.90 -0.41 14.51
C VAL A 117 13.44 0.88 15.11
N ASP A 118 14.68 1.20 14.76
CA ASP A 118 15.44 2.38 15.19
C ASP A 118 15.79 3.34 14.05
N PHE A 119 15.53 2.93 12.79
CA PHE A 119 15.81 3.81 11.64
C PHE A 119 14.83 5.01 11.60
N PRO A 120 15.28 6.17 11.08
CA PRO A 120 14.46 7.37 11.01
C PRO A 120 13.28 7.22 10.04
N ALA A 121 12.22 7.99 10.31
CA ALA A 121 11.09 8.10 9.37
C ALA A 121 11.59 8.68 8.03
N GLY A 122 11.10 8.12 6.92
CA GLY A 122 11.44 8.57 5.57
C GLY A 122 12.74 8.01 4.99
N ASP A 123 13.47 7.19 5.73
CA ASP A 123 14.62 6.45 5.18
C ASP A 123 14.14 5.25 4.36
N ALA A 124 13.95 5.46 3.06
CA ALA A 124 13.48 4.45 2.14
C ALA A 124 14.41 3.23 2.07
N SER A 125 15.72 3.45 2.15
CA SER A 125 16.71 2.36 2.08
C SER A 125 16.62 1.46 3.32
N ALA A 126 16.51 2.06 4.50
CA ALA A 126 16.34 1.31 5.74
C ALA A 126 15.00 0.55 5.77
N VAL A 127 13.90 1.16 5.29
CA VAL A 127 12.61 0.49 5.16
C VAL A 127 12.70 -0.73 4.25
N LEU A 128 13.29 -0.59 3.07
CA LEU A 128 13.43 -1.70 2.11
C LEU A 128 14.32 -2.82 2.64
N ALA A 129 15.46 -2.47 3.26
CA ALA A 129 16.37 -3.43 3.88
C ALA A 129 15.69 -4.17 5.04
N HIS A 130 14.99 -3.46 5.90
CA HIS A 130 14.26 -4.05 7.01
C HIS A 130 13.18 -5.01 6.51
N PHE A 131 12.35 -4.57 5.55
CA PHE A 131 11.31 -5.42 4.98
C PHE A 131 11.87 -6.69 4.33
N ALA A 132 13.00 -6.57 3.61
CA ALA A 132 13.65 -7.72 2.97
C ALA A 132 14.14 -8.78 3.97
N ALA A 133 14.43 -8.37 5.20
CA ALA A 133 14.86 -9.25 6.29
C ALA A 133 13.70 -9.89 7.07
N LEU A 134 12.46 -9.44 6.86
CA LEU A 134 11.30 -10.01 7.58
C LEU A 134 10.99 -11.44 7.11
N PRO A 135 10.49 -12.30 8.01
CA PRO A 135 10.02 -13.62 7.64
C PRO A 135 8.86 -13.50 6.66
N ARG A 136 8.99 -14.18 5.53
CA ARG A 136 7.90 -14.21 4.55
C ARG A 136 6.85 -15.24 4.95
N PRO A 137 5.55 -14.93 4.83
CA PRO A 137 4.53 -15.94 5.00
C PRO A 137 4.70 -17.03 3.95
N GLY A 138 4.42 -18.27 4.33
CA GLY A 138 4.36 -19.41 3.39
C GLY A 138 3.10 -19.28 2.52
N ILE A 139 3.18 -18.49 1.47
CA ILE A 139 2.10 -18.26 0.52
C ILE A 139 2.31 -19.12 -0.70
#